data_13f1536a4596da0343cdc65a73c75e1d
#
_entry.id   13f1536a4596da0343cdc65a73c75e1d
#
_cell.length_a   1.000
_cell.length_b   1.000
_cell.length_c   1.000
_cell.angle_alpha   90.00
_cell.angle_beta   90.00
_cell.angle_gamma   90.00
#
_symmetry.space_group_name_H-M   'P 1'
#
loop_
_entity.id
_entity.type
_entity.pdbx_description
1 polymer ?
#
loop_
_entity_poly.entity_id
_entity_poly.type
_entity_poly.pdbx_seq_one_letter_code
_entity_poly.pdbx_strand_id
1 'polypeptide(L)'
;IGVEELANIGVKTMIRLGTSGAMQEHTRVGDLVIANGAVRQEGTSLEYMPIEYPAVGSSDMVFALEQAAKDKGSTYHIGVVQTKDSFYGQHDPDSMPVSYDLNQKWEAWVRGGVLCSEMEVSALFVVGNYRRVRTGALLVIYGDQSRKEALDKDTYLDAVSNATNIILESSLTIDQ
;
A
#
# COMPACT_ATOMS: atom_id res chain seq x y z
N ILE A 1 -14.59 -7.53 1.71
CA ILE A 1 -15.33 -8.69 1.18
C ILE A 1 -14.36 -9.64 0.46
N GLY A 2 -13.63 -9.20 -0.60
CA GLY A 2 -12.80 -10.09 -1.43
C GLY A 2 -11.77 -10.92 -0.64
N VAL A 3 -11.11 -10.36 0.38
CA VAL A 3 -10.16 -11.10 1.22
C VAL A 3 -10.83 -12.27 1.95
N GLU A 4 -12.03 -12.05 2.48
CA GLU A 4 -12.81 -13.10 3.16
C GLU A 4 -13.21 -14.22 2.19
N GLU A 5 -13.74 -13.87 1.04
CA GLU A 5 -14.18 -14.85 0.06
C GLU A 5 -13.02 -15.66 -0.51
N LEU A 6 -11.90 -15.03 -0.83
CA LEU A 6 -10.68 -15.71 -1.28
C LEU A 6 -10.13 -16.65 -0.18
N ALA A 7 -10.11 -16.22 1.07
CA ALA A 7 -9.70 -17.07 2.18
C ALA A 7 -10.65 -18.28 2.36
N ASN A 8 -11.96 -18.08 2.19
CA ASN A 8 -12.95 -19.16 2.31
C ASN A 8 -12.78 -20.24 1.25
N ILE A 9 -12.37 -19.90 0.04
CA ILE A 9 -12.07 -20.88 -1.04
C ILE A 9 -10.65 -21.46 -0.95
N GLY A 10 -9.89 -21.11 0.10
CA GLY A 10 -8.61 -21.76 0.42
C GLY A 10 -7.37 -21.04 -0.10
N VAL A 11 -7.46 -19.79 -0.57
CA VAL A 11 -6.30 -18.97 -0.93
C VAL A 11 -5.39 -18.78 0.29
N LYS A 12 -4.09 -19.00 0.13
CA LYS A 12 -3.09 -18.95 1.20
C LYS A 12 -2.18 -17.72 1.15
N THR A 13 -2.12 -17.05 -0.01
CA THR A 13 -1.27 -15.88 -0.22
C THR A 13 -2.04 -14.87 -1.05
N MET A 14 -2.03 -13.61 -0.62
CA MET A 14 -2.68 -12.50 -1.33
C MET A 14 -1.72 -11.33 -1.43
N ILE A 15 -1.50 -10.83 -2.64
CA ILE A 15 -0.68 -9.65 -2.88
C ILE A 15 -1.55 -8.59 -3.54
N ARG A 16 -1.59 -7.41 -2.93
CA ARG A 16 -2.21 -6.24 -3.53
C ARG A 16 -1.23 -5.57 -4.49
N LEU A 17 -1.62 -5.47 -5.74
CA LEU A 17 -1.06 -4.51 -6.68
C LEU A 17 -1.98 -3.29 -6.73
N GLY A 18 -1.44 -2.11 -6.51
CA GLY A 18 -2.24 -0.87 -6.53
C GLY A 18 -1.45 0.36 -6.88
N THR A 19 -2.16 1.47 -6.96
CA THR A 19 -1.57 2.81 -7.10
C THR A 19 -1.57 3.54 -5.77
N SER A 20 -0.71 4.55 -5.65
CA SER A 20 -0.57 5.38 -4.45
C SER A 20 -0.14 6.80 -4.79
N GLY A 21 -0.32 7.72 -3.85
CA GLY A 21 0.23 9.06 -3.92
C GLY A 21 1.48 9.20 -3.04
N ALA A 22 2.53 9.82 -3.56
CA ALA A 22 3.76 10.07 -2.80
C ALA A 22 3.49 10.97 -1.58
N MET A 23 4.19 10.69 -0.46
CA MET A 23 4.14 11.49 0.76
C MET A 23 5.53 11.98 1.21
N GLN A 24 6.61 11.46 0.65
CA GLN A 24 7.98 11.80 1.02
C GLN A 24 8.74 12.45 -0.15
N GLU A 25 9.68 13.32 0.15
CA GLU A 25 10.49 14.00 -0.88
C GLU A 25 11.37 13.05 -1.70
N HIS A 26 11.78 11.93 -1.12
CA HIS A 26 12.62 10.94 -1.79
C HIS A 26 11.85 9.94 -2.64
N THR A 27 10.52 9.87 -2.51
CA THR A 27 9.68 9.03 -3.38
C THR A 27 9.25 9.79 -4.62
N ARG A 28 9.26 9.15 -5.78
CA ARG A 28 8.94 9.76 -7.07
C ARG A 28 7.83 9.02 -7.78
N VAL A 29 7.14 9.70 -8.69
CA VAL A 29 6.18 9.05 -9.59
C VAL A 29 6.89 7.97 -10.40
N GLY A 30 6.29 6.79 -10.49
CA GLY A 30 6.88 5.60 -11.12
C GLY A 30 7.67 4.69 -10.16
N ASP A 31 8.11 5.17 -8.99
CA ASP A 31 8.74 4.33 -7.99
C ASP A 31 7.76 3.29 -7.43
N LEU A 32 8.30 2.19 -6.93
CA LEU A 32 7.55 1.14 -6.26
C LEU A 32 7.63 1.29 -4.74
N VAL A 33 6.54 1.00 -4.06
CA VAL A 33 6.51 0.91 -2.59
C VAL A 33 6.06 -0.49 -2.19
N ILE A 34 6.92 -1.19 -1.46
CA ILE A 34 6.62 -2.47 -0.80
C ILE A 34 6.19 -2.13 0.62
N ALA A 35 4.91 -2.31 0.92
CA ALA A 35 4.39 -2.00 2.24
C ALA A 35 4.76 -3.10 3.24
N ASN A 36 5.48 -2.74 4.32
CA ASN A 36 5.72 -3.61 5.46
C ASN A 36 4.71 -3.39 6.59
N GLY A 37 4.04 -2.25 6.60
CA GLY A 37 2.98 -1.89 7.54
C GLY A 37 2.10 -0.78 6.98
N ALA A 38 0.95 -0.58 7.59
CA ALA A 38 0.01 0.45 7.19
C ALA A 38 -0.61 1.20 8.37
N VAL A 39 -0.78 2.52 8.20
CA VAL A 39 -1.61 3.33 9.09
C VAL A 39 -3.07 2.94 8.87
N ARG A 40 -3.77 2.59 9.95
CA ARG A 40 -5.17 2.16 9.95
C ARG A 40 -6.10 3.37 10.06
N GLN A 41 -6.24 4.13 8.97
CA GLN A 41 -7.14 5.30 8.92
C GLN A 41 -8.41 4.98 8.11
N GLU A 42 -8.85 3.73 8.16
CA GLU A 42 -10.06 3.21 7.50
C GLU A 42 -10.91 2.43 8.51
N GLY A 43 -12.19 2.26 8.21
CA GLY A 43 -13.16 1.66 9.11
C GLY A 43 -13.17 0.13 9.11
N THR A 44 -12.84 -0.51 7.99
CA THR A 44 -12.97 -1.97 7.83
C THR A 44 -12.14 -2.75 8.86
N SER A 45 -10.87 -2.39 9.03
CA SER A 45 -9.99 -3.13 9.95
C SER A 45 -10.40 -3.00 11.43
N LEU A 46 -11.15 -1.94 11.79
CA LEU A 46 -11.67 -1.74 13.15
C LEU A 46 -12.79 -2.72 13.51
N GLU A 47 -13.52 -3.23 12.50
CA GLU A 47 -14.54 -4.28 12.70
C GLU A 47 -13.92 -5.67 12.97
N TYR A 48 -12.63 -5.85 12.68
CA TYR A 48 -11.91 -7.10 12.89
C TYR A 48 -11.05 -7.11 14.13
N MET A 49 -10.34 -6.00 14.39
CA MET A 49 -9.37 -5.92 15.47
C MET A 49 -9.34 -4.52 16.10
N PRO A 50 -9.06 -4.41 17.41
CA PRO A 50 -8.84 -3.12 18.07
C PRO A 50 -7.76 -2.31 17.37
N ILE A 51 -7.80 -0.98 17.53
CA ILE A 51 -6.86 -0.07 16.83
C ILE A 51 -5.39 -0.33 17.16
N GLU A 52 -5.12 -0.86 18.35
CA GLU A 52 -3.77 -1.20 18.82
C GLU A 52 -3.16 -2.40 18.07
N TYR A 53 -3.98 -3.22 17.41
CA TYR A 53 -3.48 -4.32 16.59
C TYR A 53 -2.83 -3.78 15.32
N PRO A 54 -1.55 -4.08 15.04
CA PRO A 54 -0.85 -3.49 13.90
C PRO A 54 -1.34 -4.08 12.56
N ALA A 55 -1.44 -3.24 11.54
CA ALA A 55 -1.58 -3.67 10.16
C ALA A 55 -0.19 -3.93 9.57
N VAL A 56 0.25 -5.18 9.52
CA VAL A 56 1.58 -5.58 9.03
C VAL A 56 1.47 -6.65 7.96
N GLY A 57 2.27 -6.51 6.91
CA GLY A 57 2.44 -7.54 5.88
C GLY A 57 3.25 -8.73 6.39
N SER A 58 3.14 -9.86 5.72
CA SER A 58 3.96 -11.04 6.01
C SER A 58 5.41 -10.75 5.62
N SER A 59 6.35 -10.99 6.52
CA SER A 59 7.76 -10.64 6.31
C SER A 59 8.39 -11.40 5.15
N ASP A 60 8.04 -12.67 4.97
CA ASP A 60 8.47 -13.47 3.81
C ASP A 60 7.99 -12.86 2.48
N MET A 61 6.77 -12.29 2.44
CA MET A 61 6.27 -11.59 1.27
C MET A 61 7.02 -10.30 1.00
N VAL A 62 7.35 -9.53 2.04
CA VAL A 62 8.15 -8.30 1.90
C VAL A 62 9.52 -8.63 1.31
N PHE A 63 10.20 -9.66 1.82
CA PHE A 63 11.51 -10.08 1.30
C PHE A 63 11.44 -10.62 -0.13
N ALA A 64 10.44 -11.40 -0.48
CA ALA A 64 10.28 -11.92 -1.83
C ALA A 64 10.02 -10.80 -2.86
N LEU A 65 9.16 -9.83 -2.51
CA LEU A 65 8.91 -8.65 -3.35
C LEU A 65 10.17 -7.78 -3.49
N GLU A 66 10.91 -7.59 -2.40
CA GLU A 66 12.18 -6.85 -2.43
C GLU A 66 13.19 -7.52 -3.37
N GLN A 67 13.39 -8.83 -3.25
CA GLN A 67 14.33 -9.55 -4.08
C GLN A 67 13.92 -9.46 -5.57
N ALA A 68 12.65 -9.69 -5.89
CA ALA A 68 12.17 -9.59 -7.26
C ALA A 68 12.31 -8.16 -7.84
N ALA A 69 12.08 -7.12 -7.03
CA ALA A 69 12.29 -5.73 -7.45
C ALA A 69 13.78 -5.43 -7.72
N LYS A 70 14.69 -5.95 -6.89
CA LYS A 70 16.15 -5.85 -7.11
C LYS A 70 16.57 -6.53 -8.41
N ASP A 71 16.10 -7.73 -8.64
CA ASP A 71 16.46 -8.52 -9.82
C ASP A 71 15.98 -7.85 -11.12
N LYS A 72 14.88 -7.09 -11.05
CA LYS A 72 14.40 -6.24 -12.15
C LYS A 72 15.11 -4.89 -12.28
N GLY A 73 15.98 -4.53 -11.33
CA GLY A 73 16.62 -3.21 -11.32
C GLY A 73 15.64 -2.05 -11.12
N SER A 74 14.49 -2.31 -10.49
CA SER A 74 13.45 -1.30 -10.25
C SER A 74 13.83 -0.41 -9.07
N THR A 75 13.46 0.89 -9.14
CA THR A 75 13.52 1.78 -7.98
C THR A 75 12.37 1.42 -7.03
N TYR A 76 12.69 1.08 -5.80
CA TYR A 76 11.69 0.72 -4.80
C TYR A 76 12.03 1.26 -3.41
N HIS A 77 11.00 1.37 -2.58
CA HIS A 77 11.08 1.75 -1.17
C HIS A 77 10.32 0.72 -0.33
N ILE A 78 10.81 0.46 0.88
CA ILE A 78 10.11 -0.41 1.85
C ILE A 78 9.75 0.42 3.07
N GLY A 79 8.48 0.40 3.48
CA GLY A 79 8.06 1.14 4.65
C GLY A 79 6.56 1.15 4.88
N VAL A 80 6.17 2.03 5.79
CA VAL A 80 4.76 2.21 6.17
C VAL A 80 4.04 3.04 5.12
N VAL A 81 2.80 2.64 4.81
CA VAL A 81 1.89 3.37 3.94
C VAL A 81 0.68 3.87 4.73
N GLN A 82 -0.05 4.85 4.21
CA GLN A 82 -1.31 5.29 4.81
C GLN A 82 -2.48 4.67 4.05
N THR A 83 -3.36 3.96 4.75
CA THR A 83 -4.66 3.52 4.20
C THR A 83 -5.77 4.40 4.74
N LYS A 84 -6.58 4.99 3.85
CA LYS A 84 -7.69 5.89 4.18
C LYS A 84 -8.97 5.49 3.44
N ASP A 85 -10.12 5.95 3.95
CA ASP A 85 -11.43 5.73 3.33
C ASP A 85 -11.80 6.79 2.29
N SER A 86 -11.38 8.04 2.50
CA SER A 86 -11.79 9.14 1.64
C SER A 86 -10.67 9.65 0.74
N PHE A 87 -10.85 9.49 -0.58
CA PHE A 87 -9.96 10.09 -1.56
C PHE A 87 -9.97 11.62 -1.45
N TYR A 88 -11.15 12.22 -1.48
CA TYR A 88 -11.30 13.68 -1.42
C TYR A 88 -10.93 14.27 -0.07
N GLY A 89 -11.08 13.53 1.03
CA GLY A 89 -10.61 13.97 2.35
C GLY A 89 -9.11 14.23 2.42
N GLN A 90 -8.34 13.63 1.50
CA GLN A 90 -6.91 13.90 1.37
C GLN A 90 -6.60 14.95 0.30
N HIS A 91 -7.27 14.88 -0.86
CA HIS A 91 -6.94 15.71 -2.03
C HIS A 91 -7.56 17.10 -1.97
N ASP A 92 -8.63 17.27 -1.20
CA ASP A 92 -9.32 18.53 -0.96
C ASP A 92 -9.79 18.64 0.50
N PRO A 93 -8.86 18.53 1.47
CA PRO A 93 -9.21 18.49 2.89
C PRO A 93 -9.90 19.79 3.37
N ASP A 94 -9.57 20.94 2.76
CA ASP A 94 -10.10 22.23 3.18
C ASP A 94 -11.59 22.39 2.89
N SER A 95 -12.13 21.65 1.93
CA SER A 95 -13.57 21.58 1.65
C SER A 95 -14.34 20.69 2.63
N MET A 96 -13.64 19.91 3.46
CA MET A 96 -14.26 18.94 4.35
C MET A 96 -14.62 19.54 5.71
N PRO A 97 -15.75 19.16 6.33
CA PRO A 97 -16.16 19.67 7.64
C PRO A 97 -15.14 19.46 8.76
N VAL A 98 -14.29 18.45 8.62
CA VAL A 98 -13.24 18.06 9.58
C VAL A 98 -11.83 18.38 9.07
N SER A 99 -11.69 19.44 8.29
CA SER A 99 -10.44 19.81 7.61
C SER A 99 -9.23 19.90 8.56
N TYR A 100 -9.43 20.44 9.76
CA TYR A 100 -8.38 20.54 10.77
C TYR A 100 -7.81 19.17 11.18
N ASP A 101 -8.65 18.17 11.37
CA ASP A 101 -8.24 16.81 11.75
C ASP A 101 -7.50 16.12 10.57
N LEU A 102 -8.02 16.27 9.36
CA LEU A 102 -7.41 15.70 8.16
C LEU A 102 -6.02 16.28 7.91
N ASN A 103 -5.86 17.59 7.96
CA ASN A 103 -4.59 18.27 7.75
C ASN A 103 -3.56 17.92 8.85
N GLN A 104 -3.97 17.89 10.11
CA GLN A 104 -3.08 17.53 11.23
C GLN A 104 -2.60 16.07 11.13
N LYS A 105 -3.50 15.14 10.79
CA LYS A 105 -3.13 13.74 10.58
C LYS A 105 -2.18 13.57 9.39
N TRP A 106 -2.46 14.23 8.28
CA TRP A 106 -1.57 14.20 7.11
C TRP A 106 -0.15 14.67 7.49
N GLU A 107 -0.05 15.81 8.17
CA GLU A 107 1.24 16.34 8.63
C GLU A 107 1.97 15.35 9.57
N ALA A 108 1.23 14.71 10.48
CA ALA A 108 1.79 13.72 11.39
C ALA A 108 2.34 12.49 10.64
N TRP A 109 1.62 11.99 9.64
CA TRP A 109 2.06 10.86 8.83
C TRP A 109 3.30 11.20 7.99
N VAL A 110 3.33 12.39 7.36
CA VAL A 110 4.49 12.87 6.62
C VAL A 110 5.71 12.96 7.53
N ARG A 111 5.58 13.59 8.70
CA ARG A 111 6.66 13.68 9.70
C ARG A 111 7.05 12.32 10.26
N GLY A 112 6.14 11.38 10.33
CA GLY A 112 6.35 10.00 10.76
C GLY A 112 7.04 9.12 9.70
N GLY A 113 7.33 9.65 8.51
CA GLY A 113 8.02 8.92 7.46
C GLY A 113 7.14 7.96 6.65
N VAL A 114 5.82 8.14 6.67
CA VAL A 114 4.89 7.35 5.84
C VAL A 114 5.18 7.63 4.36
N LEU A 115 5.43 6.58 3.57
CA LEU A 115 5.99 6.71 2.21
C LEU A 115 4.97 7.17 1.17
N CYS A 116 3.77 6.61 1.23
CA CYS A 116 2.70 6.91 0.27
C CYS A 116 1.32 6.65 0.88
N SER A 117 0.30 7.14 0.20
CA SER A 117 -1.10 7.03 0.59
C SER A 117 -1.90 6.22 -0.43
N GLU A 118 -2.72 5.28 0.07
CA GLU A 118 -3.60 4.41 -0.71
C GLU A 118 -4.89 4.11 0.10
N MET A 119 -5.68 3.08 -0.25
CA MET A 119 -7.01 2.92 0.34
C MET A 119 -7.36 1.50 0.84
N GLU A 120 -6.47 0.47 0.74
CA GLU A 120 -6.85 -0.92 1.04
C GLU A 120 -5.84 -1.75 1.83
N VAL A 121 -4.58 -1.33 1.92
CA VAL A 121 -3.49 -2.18 2.47
C VAL A 121 -3.72 -2.54 3.94
N SER A 122 -4.18 -1.60 4.79
CA SER A 122 -4.39 -1.92 6.20
C SER A 122 -5.50 -2.95 6.39
N ALA A 123 -6.58 -2.84 5.64
CA ALA A 123 -7.66 -3.82 5.67
C ALA A 123 -7.18 -5.20 5.18
N LEU A 124 -6.41 -5.25 4.07
CA LEU A 124 -5.81 -6.50 3.59
C LEU A 124 -4.94 -7.15 4.68
N PHE A 125 -4.05 -6.38 5.31
CA PHE A 125 -3.13 -6.91 6.30
C PHE A 125 -3.84 -7.41 7.56
N VAL A 126 -4.78 -6.62 8.10
CA VAL A 126 -5.50 -7.01 9.32
C VAL A 126 -6.41 -8.22 9.07
N VAL A 127 -7.20 -8.21 8.00
CA VAL A 127 -8.10 -9.33 7.69
C VAL A 127 -7.29 -10.58 7.30
N GLY A 128 -6.23 -10.43 6.52
CA GLY A 128 -5.35 -11.53 6.14
C GLY A 128 -4.68 -12.17 7.36
N ASN A 129 -4.15 -11.37 8.28
CA ASN A 129 -3.57 -11.88 9.53
C ASN A 129 -4.60 -12.62 10.38
N TYR A 130 -5.82 -12.07 10.52
CA TYR A 130 -6.94 -12.75 11.20
C TYR A 130 -7.26 -14.09 10.52
N ARG A 131 -7.31 -14.14 9.20
CA ARG A 131 -7.60 -15.36 8.41
C ARG A 131 -6.38 -16.27 8.25
N ARG A 132 -5.20 -15.91 8.81
CA ARG A 132 -3.95 -16.65 8.67
C ARG A 132 -3.53 -16.88 7.22
N VAL A 133 -3.74 -15.86 6.39
CA VAL A 133 -3.32 -15.80 4.99
C VAL A 133 -2.08 -14.91 4.92
N ARG A 134 -1.07 -15.33 4.16
CA ARG A 134 0.10 -14.49 3.87
C ARG A 134 -0.33 -13.29 3.03
N THR A 135 0.09 -12.09 3.42
CA THR A 135 -0.28 -10.86 2.72
C THR A 135 0.93 -10.00 2.38
N GLY A 136 0.92 -9.43 1.19
CA GLY A 136 1.87 -8.44 0.71
C GLY A 136 1.18 -7.33 -0.03
N ALA A 137 1.88 -6.21 -0.24
CA ALA A 137 1.41 -5.14 -1.09
C ALA A 137 2.58 -4.49 -1.82
N LEU A 138 2.41 -4.32 -3.14
CA LEU A 138 3.31 -3.61 -4.03
C LEU A 138 2.51 -2.49 -4.69
N LEU A 139 2.94 -1.25 -4.49
CA LEU A 139 2.24 -0.06 -4.93
C LEU A 139 3.10 0.72 -5.92
N VAL A 140 2.51 1.18 -7.00
CA VAL A 140 3.14 2.13 -7.92
C VAL A 140 2.78 3.54 -7.45
N ILE A 141 3.76 4.41 -7.29
CA ILE A 141 3.50 5.84 -7.06
C ILE A 141 2.99 6.45 -8.36
N TYR A 142 1.67 6.67 -8.39
CA TYR A 142 0.99 7.24 -9.54
C TYR A 142 1.11 8.76 -9.60
N GLY A 143 1.04 9.43 -8.46
CA GLY A 143 1.03 10.88 -8.39
C GLY A 143 1.72 11.43 -7.15
N ASP A 144 2.08 12.71 -7.23
CA ASP A 144 2.62 13.50 -6.14
C ASP A 144 1.85 14.83 -6.07
N GLN A 145 0.99 14.96 -5.06
CA GLN A 145 0.16 16.14 -4.89
C GLN A 145 0.99 17.39 -4.59
N SER A 146 2.09 17.25 -3.85
CA SER A 146 2.95 18.37 -3.45
C SER A 146 3.70 18.96 -4.65
N ARG A 147 4.11 18.11 -5.59
CA ARG A 147 4.81 18.50 -6.83
C ARG A 147 3.87 18.72 -8.00
N LYS A 148 2.58 18.37 -7.86
CA LYS A 148 1.59 18.38 -8.94
C LYS A 148 2.01 17.53 -10.14
N GLU A 149 2.63 16.39 -9.86
CA GLU A 149 3.10 15.41 -10.82
C GLU A 149 2.16 14.20 -10.84
N ALA A 150 1.98 13.60 -12.00
CA ALA A 150 1.32 12.30 -12.15
C ALA A 150 1.87 11.58 -13.39
N LEU A 151 1.81 10.25 -13.37
CA LEU A 151 2.16 9.45 -14.55
C LEU A 151 1.17 9.72 -15.69
N ASP A 152 1.69 9.83 -16.89
CA ASP A 152 0.88 9.72 -18.11
C ASP A 152 0.41 8.25 -18.28
N LYS A 153 -0.52 8.06 -19.21
CA LYS A 153 -1.16 6.75 -19.41
C LYS A 153 -0.17 5.64 -19.79
N ASP A 154 0.78 5.93 -20.66
CA ASP A 154 1.68 4.91 -21.20
C ASP A 154 2.73 4.54 -20.14
N THR A 155 3.33 5.51 -19.48
CA THR A 155 4.24 5.31 -18.34
C THR A 155 3.55 4.56 -17.17
N TYR A 156 2.27 4.86 -16.91
CA TYR A 156 1.48 4.14 -15.92
C TYR A 156 1.31 2.65 -16.29
N LEU A 157 0.96 2.35 -17.53
CA LEU A 157 0.80 0.98 -17.99
C LEU A 157 2.11 0.18 -17.91
N ASP A 158 3.23 0.80 -18.27
CA ASP A 158 4.55 0.19 -18.14
C ASP A 158 4.93 -0.07 -16.68
N ALA A 159 4.68 0.87 -15.78
CA ALA A 159 4.94 0.71 -14.36
C ALA A 159 4.10 -0.40 -13.73
N VAL A 160 2.81 -0.49 -14.08
CA VAL A 160 1.92 -1.56 -13.62
C VAL A 160 2.34 -2.91 -14.20
N SER A 161 2.75 -2.97 -15.47
CA SER A 161 3.26 -4.19 -16.10
C SER A 161 4.52 -4.69 -15.39
N ASN A 162 5.47 -3.79 -15.11
CA ASN A 162 6.67 -4.12 -14.34
C ASN A 162 6.34 -4.64 -12.94
N ALA A 163 5.47 -3.94 -12.21
CA ALA A 163 5.04 -4.36 -10.87
C ALA A 163 4.32 -5.72 -10.89
N THR A 164 3.51 -5.98 -11.92
CA THR A 164 2.88 -7.30 -12.12
C THR A 164 3.92 -8.40 -12.28
N ASN A 165 4.95 -8.18 -13.09
CA ASN A 165 6.03 -9.15 -13.28
C ASN A 165 6.80 -9.42 -11.97
N ILE A 166 7.06 -8.39 -11.17
CA ILE A 166 7.69 -8.52 -9.86
C ILE A 166 6.85 -9.40 -8.93
N ILE A 167 5.54 -9.20 -8.89
CA ILE A 167 4.62 -10.03 -8.09
C ILE A 167 4.64 -11.49 -8.55
N LEU A 168 4.58 -11.73 -9.86
CA LEU A 168 4.62 -13.09 -10.40
C LEU A 168 5.93 -13.80 -10.05
N GLU A 169 7.07 -13.13 -10.19
CA GLU A 169 8.37 -13.70 -9.82
C GLU A 169 8.49 -13.93 -8.31
N SER A 170 8.05 -13.00 -7.48
CA SER A 170 8.06 -13.17 -6.02
C SER A 170 7.21 -14.36 -5.58
N SER A 171 6.10 -14.63 -6.25
CA SER A 171 5.23 -15.77 -5.93
C SER A 171 5.88 -17.13 -6.20
N LEU A 172 6.79 -17.21 -7.16
CA LEU A 172 7.52 -18.44 -7.49
C LEU A 172 8.60 -18.79 -6.46
N THR A 173 9.09 -17.83 -5.69
CA THR A 173 10.15 -18.04 -4.69
C THR A 173 9.63 -18.39 -3.30
N ILE A 174 8.37 -18.12 -3.01
CA ILE A 174 7.78 -18.29 -1.67
C ILE A 174 7.43 -19.76 -1.37
N ASP A 175 7.18 -20.56 -2.37
CA ASP A 175 6.77 -21.97 -2.23
C ASP A 175 7.97 -22.93 -2.34
N GLN A 176 9.20 -22.42 -2.39
CA GLN A 176 10.45 -23.18 -2.31
C GLN A 176 11.02 -23.16 -0.89
#